data_4c57da8681b7d4fcf9fdfda0e6de3d49
#
_entry.id   4c57da8681b7d4fcf9fdfda0e6de3d49
#
_cell.length_a   1.000
_cell.length_b   1.000
_cell.length_c   1.000
_cell.angle_alpha   90.00
_cell.angle_beta   90.00
_cell.angle_gamma   90.00
#
_symmetry.space_group_name_H-M   'P 1'
#
loop_
_entity.id
_entity.type
_entity.pdbx_description
1 polymer ?
#
loop_
_entity_poly.entity_id
_entity_poly.type
_entity_poly.pdbx_seq_one_letter_code
_entity_poly.pdbx_strand_id
1 'polypeptide(L)'
;KPTRKSARIVGDVLGKFHPHGDLSVYEAMVRMAQEWSLRYQLVDGQGNFGSVDGDGPAAMRYTEARMRKIADEVMADIDKDTVDFRPNFDETIPEPTVLPTKIPLLLVNGASGIAVGMATNMPPHNLSEVIDATCAYIDDRQVETSELLKYVKAPDFPTGGIIYGYEGVREAYETGRGRIVMRAKTEIEHTSTGRECI
;
A
#
# COMPACT_ATOMS: atom_id res chain seq x y z
N LYS A 1 -5.36 16.70 -10.86
CA LYS A 1 -6.85 16.66 -11.06
C LYS A 1 -7.51 17.18 -9.77
N PRO A 2 -8.70 17.84 -9.85
CA PRO A 2 -9.42 18.26 -8.65
C PRO A 2 -9.90 17.03 -7.85
N THR A 3 -10.12 17.22 -6.53
CA THR A 3 -10.75 16.23 -5.68
C THR A 3 -12.23 16.03 -6.06
N ARG A 4 -12.78 14.89 -5.73
CA ARG A 4 -14.20 14.55 -5.89
C ARG A 4 -14.72 13.99 -4.57
N LYS A 5 -16.00 14.18 -4.27
CA LYS A 5 -16.64 13.58 -3.11
C LYS A 5 -16.43 12.05 -3.10
N SER A 6 -16.01 11.53 -1.97
CA SER A 6 -15.78 10.10 -1.78
C SER A 6 -17.03 9.28 -2.10
N ALA A 7 -18.21 9.76 -1.70
CA ALA A 7 -19.47 9.10 -2.02
C ALA A 7 -19.72 8.93 -3.54
N ARG A 8 -19.27 9.89 -4.35
CA ARG A 8 -19.37 9.77 -5.82
C ARG A 8 -18.44 8.70 -6.36
N ILE A 9 -17.19 8.66 -5.85
CA ILE A 9 -16.20 7.66 -6.27
C ILE A 9 -16.69 6.26 -5.89
N VAL A 10 -17.16 6.08 -4.66
CA VAL A 10 -17.73 4.81 -4.18
C VAL A 10 -18.92 4.39 -5.03
N GLY A 11 -19.85 5.32 -5.33
CA GLY A 11 -21.00 5.04 -6.18
C GLY A 11 -20.62 4.62 -7.60
N ASP A 12 -19.63 5.26 -8.20
CA ASP A 12 -19.10 4.88 -9.53
C ASP A 12 -18.49 3.46 -9.52
N VAL A 13 -17.76 3.08 -8.45
CA VAL A 13 -17.18 1.74 -8.30
C VAL A 13 -18.27 0.69 -8.13
N LEU A 14 -19.23 0.93 -7.24
CA LEU A 14 -20.34 0.01 -7.00
C LEU A 14 -21.19 -0.21 -8.26
N GLY A 15 -21.50 0.86 -8.96
CA GLY A 15 -22.37 0.81 -10.13
C GLY A 15 -21.73 0.18 -11.35
N LYS A 16 -20.39 0.16 -11.44
CA LYS A 16 -19.68 -0.26 -12.66
C LYS A 16 -18.83 -1.52 -12.49
N PHE A 17 -18.24 -1.73 -11.31
CA PHE A 17 -17.19 -2.74 -11.16
C PHE A 17 -17.39 -3.69 -9.99
N HIS A 18 -17.96 -3.23 -8.87
CA HIS A 18 -17.96 -4.02 -7.65
C HIS A 18 -19.28 -3.88 -6.86
N PRO A 19 -20.33 -4.65 -7.21
CA PRO A 19 -21.65 -4.55 -6.60
C PRO A 19 -21.71 -5.20 -5.20
N HIS A 20 -21.07 -4.58 -4.22
CA HIS A 20 -20.98 -5.01 -2.83
C HIS A 20 -21.39 -3.87 -1.90
N GLY A 21 -21.16 -4.01 -0.60
CA GLY A 21 -21.43 -2.95 0.36
C GLY A 21 -20.56 -1.69 0.13
N ASP A 22 -21.18 -0.53 0.25
CA ASP A 22 -20.51 0.76 0.06
C ASP A 22 -19.36 1.00 1.04
N LEU A 23 -19.51 0.54 2.29
CA LEU A 23 -18.47 0.64 3.31
C LEU A 23 -17.20 -0.09 2.91
N SER A 24 -17.29 -1.27 2.33
CA SER A 24 -16.12 -2.05 1.93
C SER A 24 -15.28 -1.31 0.87
N VAL A 25 -15.94 -0.66 -0.09
CA VAL A 25 -15.28 0.15 -1.12
C VAL A 25 -14.71 1.43 -0.51
N TYR A 26 -15.46 2.09 0.36
CA TYR A 26 -15.00 3.30 1.04
C TYR A 26 -13.78 3.04 1.92
N GLU A 27 -13.81 2.00 2.76
CA GLU A 27 -12.69 1.62 3.63
C GLU A 27 -11.44 1.24 2.84
N ALA A 28 -11.58 0.56 1.70
CA ALA A 28 -10.46 0.29 0.81
C ALA A 28 -9.82 1.58 0.28
N MET A 29 -10.64 2.55 -0.13
CA MET A 29 -10.15 3.86 -0.57
C MET A 29 -9.51 4.65 0.57
N VAL A 30 -10.11 4.63 1.75
CA VAL A 30 -9.57 5.26 2.98
C VAL A 30 -8.19 4.72 3.28
N ARG A 31 -8.02 3.40 3.28
CA ARG A 31 -6.73 2.77 3.52
C ARG A 31 -5.65 3.24 2.54
N MET A 32 -5.99 3.43 1.27
CA MET A 32 -5.05 3.93 0.27
C MET A 32 -4.64 5.40 0.49
N ALA A 33 -5.36 6.15 1.30
CA ALA A 33 -5.07 7.55 1.65
C ALA A 33 -4.35 7.70 2.99
N GLN A 34 -4.35 6.68 3.84
CA GLN A 34 -3.76 6.75 5.18
C GLN A 34 -2.25 6.57 5.14
N GLU A 35 -1.52 7.52 5.69
CA GLU A 35 -0.05 7.52 5.71
C GLU A 35 0.58 6.46 6.62
N TRP A 36 -0.19 5.92 7.59
CA TRP A 36 0.23 4.79 8.43
C TRP A 36 -0.15 3.42 7.87
N SER A 37 -1.03 3.38 6.85
CA SER A 37 -1.48 2.13 6.22
C SER A 37 -0.66 1.74 5.00
N LEU A 38 -0.27 2.71 4.16
CA LEU A 38 0.56 2.48 2.98
C LEU A 38 1.84 3.31 3.04
N ARG A 39 2.97 2.66 2.75
CA ARG A 39 4.27 3.35 2.64
C ARG A 39 4.26 4.35 1.48
N TYR A 40 3.63 4.01 0.37
CA TYR A 40 3.40 4.88 -0.78
C TYR A 40 1.90 4.98 -1.05
N GLN A 41 1.30 6.07 -0.61
CA GLN A 41 -0.12 6.31 -0.74
C GLN A 41 -0.53 6.45 -2.20
N LEU A 42 -1.63 5.83 -2.59
CA LEU A 42 -2.19 5.88 -3.94
C LEU A 42 -3.30 6.93 -4.08
N VAL A 43 -3.91 7.29 -2.96
CA VAL A 43 -5.00 8.26 -2.88
C VAL A 43 -4.56 9.48 -2.06
N ASP A 44 -4.90 10.67 -2.55
CA ASP A 44 -4.78 11.94 -1.86
C ASP A 44 -6.16 12.31 -1.32
N GLY A 45 -6.32 12.19 0.00
CA GLY A 45 -7.57 12.44 0.70
C GLY A 45 -7.66 13.86 1.25
N GLN A 46 -8.85 14.44 1.20
CA GLN A 46 -9.17 15.72 1.83
C GLN A 46 -10.31 15.53 2.83
N GLY A 47 -10.09 15.94 4.06
CA GLY A 47 -10.99 15.75 5.19
C GLY A 47 -10.45 14.74 6.19
N ASN A 48 -11.31 14.21 7.04
CA ASN A 48 -10.93 13.25 8.07
C ASN A 48 -10.95 11.81 7.51
N PHE A 49 -9.77 11.24 7.34
CA PHE A 49 -9.55 9.83 6.93
C PHE A 49 -9.15 8.93 8.10
N GLY A 50 -9.44 9.35 9.33
CA GLY A 50 -9.07 8.64 10.55
C GLY A 50 -7.76 9.12 11.14
N SER A 51 -7.35 8.49 12.23
CA SER A 51 -6.07 8.75 12.90
C SER A 51 -5.35 7.45 13.22
N VAL A 52 -4.05 7.55 13.49
CA VAL A 52 -3.25 6.42 13.98
C VAL A 52 -3.71 5.92 15.36
N ASP A 53 -4.36 6.80 16.13
CA ASP A 53 -4.89 6.48 17.46
C ASP A 53 -6.19 5.64 17.42
N GLY A 54 -6.67 5.31 16.22
CA GLY A 54 -7.82 4.44 16.02
C GLY A 54 -9.14 5.14 15.74
N ASP A 55 -9.14 6.46 15.54
CA ASP A 55 -10.34 7.16 15.09
C ASP A 55 -10.70 6.72 13.67
N GLY A 56 -11.97 6.44 13.45
CA GLY A 56 -12.49 6.12 12.13
C GLY A 56 -12.56 7.33 11.20
N PRO A 57 -12.64 7.12 9.89
CA PRO A 57 -12.83 8.19 8.93
C PRO A 57 -14.22 8.81 9.07
N ALA A 58 -14.34 10.07 8.68
CA ALA A 58 -15.65 10.70 8.53
C ALA A 58 -16.46 9.98 7.44
N ALA A 59 -17.79 10.08 7.48
CA ALA A 59 -18.66 9.50 6.46
C ALA A 59 -18.29 10.02 5.06
N MET A 60 -18.42 9.16 4.04
CA MET A 60 -17.98 9.41 2.66
C MET A 60 -18.60 10.67 2.00
N ARG A 61 -19.73 11.17 2.54
CA ARG A 61 -20.35 12.41 2.07
C ARG A 61 -19.56 13.67 2.44
N TYR A 62 -18.70 13.58 3.45
CA TYR A 62 -17.89 14.71 3.94
C TYR A 62 -16.48 14.73 3.34
N THR A 63 -15.91 13.58 3.03
CA THR A 63 -14.54 13.48 2.52
C THR A 63 -14.49 13.62 1.00
N GLU A 64 -13.31 14.04 0.52
CA GLU A 64 -13.00 14.10 -0.90
C GLU A 64 -11.69 13.37 -1.17
N ALA A 65 -11.54 12.87 -2.40
CA ALA A 65 -10.34 12.14 -2.80
C ALA A 65 -9.98 12.39 -4.27
N ARG A 66 -8.71 12.17 -4.57
CA ARG A 66 -8.15 12.07 -5.92
C ARG A 66 -6.99 11.09 -5.93
N MET A 67 -6.59 10.62 -7.10
CA MET A 67 -5.38 9.82 -7.24
C MET A 67 -4.13 10.68 -6.97
N ARG A 68 -3.13 10.10 -6.31
CA ARG A 68 -1.77 10.67 -6.25
C ARG A 68 -1.04 10.43 -7.57
N LYS A 69 0.06 11.16 -7.81
CA LYS A 69 0.88 11.02 -9.02
C LYS A 69 1.43 9.60 -9.19
N ILE A 70 1.80 8.94 -8.10
CA ILE A 70 2.28 7.57 -8.12
C ILE A 70 1.21 6.58 -8.64
N ALA A 71 -0.06 6.83 -8.37
CA ALA A 71 -1.15 6.03 -8.90
C ALA A 71 -1.33 6.20 -10.43
N ASP A 72 -0.97 7.35 -10.99
CA ASP A 72 -0.94 7.54 -12.45
C ASP A 72 0.13 6.62 -13.09
N GLU A 73 1.26 6.37 -12.43
CA GLU A 73 2.30 5.42 -12.89
C GLU A 73 1.85 3.96 -12.77
N VAL A 74 1.02 3.63 -11.77
CA VAL A 74 0.41 2.30 -11.63
C VAL A 74 -0.55 2.00 -12.78
N MET A 75 -1.27 3.04 -13.26
CA MET A 75 -2.26 2.95 -14.33
C MET A 75 -1.67 3.25 -15.71
N ALA A 76 -0.39 3.64 -15.79
CA ALA A 76 0.24 3.97 -17.04
C ALA A 76 0.23 2.76 -18.00
N ASP A 77 0.00 3.03 -19.26
CA ASP A 77 -0.04 2.02 -20.32
C ASP A 77 -1.21 1.01 -20.26
N ILE A 78 -2.22 1.25 -19.42
CA ILE A 78 -3.40 0.38 -19.32
C ILE A 78 -4.17 0.29 -20.68
N ASP A 79 -4.10 1.35 -21.47
CA ASP A 79 -4.76 1.45 -22.78
C ASP A 79 -3.89 0.90 -23.94
N LYS A 80 -2.73 0.27 -23.61
CA LYS A 80 -1.74 -0.18 -24.60
C LYS A 80 -1.63 -1.70 -24.74
N ASP A 81 -2.71 -2.42 -24.45
CA ASP A 81 -2.76 -3.88 -24.52
C ASP A 81 -1.65 -4.57 -23.67
N THR A 82 -1.41 -4.01 -22.48
CA THR A 82 -0.40 -4.50 -21.54
C THR A 82 -0.94 -5.50 -20.54
N VAL A 83 -2.26 -5.58 -20.39
CA VAL A 83 -2.98 -6.46 -19.47
C VAL A 83 -4.26 -6.99 -20.13
N ASP A 84 -4.70 -8.15 -19.69
CA ASP A 84 -5.95 -8.74 -20.15
C ASP A 84 -7.16 -8.01 -19.54
N PHE A 85 -8.23 -7.94 -20.30
CA PHE A 85 -9.52 -7.41 -19.88
C PHE A 85 -10.57 -8.51 -19.85
N ARG A 86 -11.53 -8.38 -18.97
CA ARG A 86 -12.73 -9.22 -18.88
C ARG A 86 -13.97 -8.34 -18.78
N PRO A 87 -15.16 -8.83 -19.12
CA PRO A 87 -16.40 -8.12 -18.83
C PRO A 87 -16.55 -7.90 -17.31
N ASN A 88 -17.11 -6.75 -16.93
CA ASN A 88 -17.56 -6.50 -15.56
C ASN A 88 -18.76 -7.40 -15.19
N PHE A 89 -19.33 -7.22 -13.99
CA PHE A 89 -20.38 -8.09 -13.45
C PHE A 89 -21.69 -8.12 -14.28
N ASP A 90 -22.01 -7.05 -15.02
CA ASP A 90 -23.21 -6.94 -15.87
C ASP A 90 -22.88 -6.95 -17.38
N GLU A 91 -21.64 -7.25 -17.73
CA GLU A 91 -21.12 -7.36 -19.10
C GLU A 91 -21.21 -6.07 -19.94
N THR A 92 -21.39 -4.92 -19.29
CA THR A 92 -21.54 -3.63 -19.98
C THR A 92 -20.23 -2.91 -20.26
N ILE A 93 -19.19 -3.15 -19.43
CA ILE A 93 -17.90 -2.48 -19.54
C ILE A 93 -16.76 -3.49 -19.35
N PRO A 94 -15.65 -3.37 -20.11
CA PRO A 94 -14.45 -4.15 -19.83
C PRO A 94 -13.73 -3.63 -18.58
N GLU A 95 -13.23 -4.55 -17.75
CA GLU A 95 -12.36 -4.23 -16.61
C GLU A 95 -11.03 -4.99 -16.73
N PRO A 96 -9.89 -4.39 -16.31
CA PRO A 96 -8.62 -5.09 -16.36
C PRO A 96 -8.57 -6.19 -15.31
N THR A 97 -7.97 -7.33 -15.64
CA THR A 97 -7.78 -8.46 -14.72
C THR A 97 -6.71 -8.15 -13.68
N VAL A 98 -5.71 -7.37 -14.05
CA VAL A 98 -4.62 -6.85 -13.21
C VAL A 98 -4.26 -5.44 -13.66
N LEU A 99 -3.55 -4.68 -12.84
CA LEU A 99 -3.00 -3.39 -13.24
C LEU A 99 -1.61 -3.55 -13.87
N PRO A 100 -1.26 -2.75 -14.91
CA PRO A 100 0.03 -2.86 -15.60
C PRO A 100 1.23 -2.53 -14.72
N THR A 101 1.08 -1.72 -13.76
CA THR A 101 1.99 -1.13 -12.79
C THR A 101 3.49 -1.11 -13.18
N LYS A 102 4.04 0.08 -13.40
CA LYS A 102 5.48 0.29 -13.60
C LYS A 102 6.28 0.25 -12.30
N ILE A 103 5.58 0.34 -11.17
CA ILE A 103 6.17 0.39 -9.84
C ILE A 103 5.96 -0.97 -9.18
N PRO A 104 6.97 -1.55 -8.53
CA PRO A 104 6.86 -2.85 -7.85
C PRO A 104 6.02 -2.76 -6.57
N LEU A 105 4.71 -2.48 -6.72
CA LEU A 105 3.79 -2.20 -5.61
C LEU A 105 3.73 -3.32 -4.57
N LEU A 106 3.87 -4.57 -5.00
CA LEU A 106 3.88 -5.71 -4.09
C LEU A 106 5.02 -5.61 -3.06
N LEU A 107 6.18 -5.13 -3.48
CA LEU A 107 7.33 -4.96 -2.59
C LEU A 107 7.26 -3.64 -1.81
N VAL A 108 6.93 -2.53 -2.46
CA VAL A 108 7.02 -1.21 -1.81
C VAL A 108 5.86 -0.92 -0.85
N ASN A 109 4.67 -1.45 -1.10
CA ASN A 109 3.53 -1.32 -0.17
C ASN A 109 3.25 -2.60 0.63
N GLY A 110 3.90 -3.71 0.26
CA GLY A 110 3.63 -4.99 0.87
C GLY A 110 2.26 -5.55 0.50
N ALA A 111 1.92 -6.66 1.12
CA ALA A 111 0.61 -7.27 1.01
C ALA A 111 0.31 -8.10 2.25
N SER A 112 -0.92 -8.07 2.71
CA SER A 112 -1.41 -8.97 3.75
C SER A 112 -2.76 -9.55 3.36
N GLY A 113 -2.96 -10.83 3.64
CA GLY A 113 -4.21 -11.48 3.33
C GLY A 113 -4.30 -12.86 3.96
N ILE A 114 -5.55 -13.27 4.23
CA ILE A 114 -5.86 -14.57 4.79
C ILE A 114 -6.72 -15.31 3.78
N ALA A 115 -6.28 -16.50 3.39
CA ALA A 115 -7.01 -17.39 2.51
C ALA A 115 -7.21 -18.76 3.19
N VAL A 116 -8.04 -19.60 2.59
CA VAL A 116 -8.20 -20.97 3.08
C VAL A 116 -6.90 -21.75 2.88
N GLY A 117 -6.33 -22.24 3.97
CA GLY A 117 -5.12 -23.03 3.97
C GLY A 117 -3.79 -22.26 3.87
N MET A 118 -3.82 -20.93 3.66
CA MET A 118 -2.60 -20.10 3.65
C MET A 118 -2.87 -18.65 4.02
N ALA A 119 -1.82 -17.96 4.43
CA ALA A 119 -1.84 -16.52 4.66
C ALA A 119 -0.56 -15.90 4.11
N THR A 120 -0.63 -14.62 3.75
CA THR A 120 0.55 -13.81 3.38
C THR A 120 0.63 -12.57 4.25
N ASN A 121 1.83 -12.17 4.59
CA ASN A 121 2.12 -10.93 5.29
C ASN A 121 3.49 -10.40 4.86
N MET A 122 3.50 -9.74 3.71
CA MET A 122 4.69 -9.14 3.13
C MET A 122 4.80 -7.69 3.60
N PRO A 123 5.90 -7.30 4.26
CA PRO A 123 6.09 -5.92 4.69
C PRO A 123 6.41 -4.99 3.51
N PRO A 124 6.20 -3.66 3.67
CA PRO A 124 6.60 -2.67 2.69
C PRO A 124 8.11 -2.45 2.66
N HIS A 125 8.61 -1.89 1.54
CA HIS A 125 10.04 -1.63 1.32
C HIS A 125 10.27 -0.26 0.69
N ASN A 126 11.48 0.25 0.83
CA ASN A 126 11.89 1.51 0.22
C ASN A 126 12.01 1.36 -1.31
N LEU A 127 11.35 2.27 -2.05
CA LEU A 127 11.30 2.22 -3.52
C LEU A 127 12.69 2.32 -4.16
N SER A 128 13.56 3.21 -3.66
CA SER A 128 14.91 3.37 -4.20
C SER A 128 15.74 2.10 -4.00
N GLU A 129 15.69 1.51 -2.80
CA GLU A 129 16.37 0.25 -2.50
C GLU A 129 15.89 -0.90 -3.40
N VAL A 130 14.58 -0.98 -3.64
CA VAL A 130 13.99 -2.01 -4.52
C VAL A 130 14.41 -1.79 -5.97
N ILE A 131 14.47 -0.54 -6.44
CA ILE A 131 14.95 -0.22 -7.80
C ILE A 131 16.42 -0.59 -7.95
N ASP A 132 17.27 -0.23 -6.98
CA ASP A 132 18.71 -0.54 -7.01
C ASP A 132 18.93 -2.07 -7.04
N ALA A 133 18.21 -2.83 -6.24
CA ALA A 133 18.24 -4.29 -6.27
C ALA A 133 17.74 -4.84 -7.61
N THR A 134 16.72 -4.23 -8.21
CA THR A 134 16.21 -4.61 -9.53
C THR A 134 17.25 -4.38 -10.61
N CYS A 135 17.95 -3.26 -10.58
CA CYS A 135 19.06 -2.97 -11.50
C CYS A 135 20.17 -4.03 -11.36
N ALA A 136 20.58 -4.33 -10.13
CA ALA A 136 21.58 -5.37 -9.88
C ALA A 136 21.14 -6.75 -10.42
N TYR A 137 19.85 -7.10 -10.27
CA TYR A 137 19.30 -8.34 -10.82
C TYR A 137 19.25 -8.36 -12.36
N ILE A 138 19.01 -7.20 -12.99
CA ILE A 138 19.03 -7.08 -14.45
C ILE A 138 20.45 -7.28 -14.99
N ASP A 139 21.44 -6.71 -14.30
CA ASP A 139 22.85 -6.82 -14.68
C ASP A 139 23.38 -8.25 -14.49
N ASP A 140 22.96 -8.92 -13.44
CA ASP A 140 23.28 -10.33 -13.17
C ASP A 140 22.07 -11.10 -12.67
N ARG A 141 21.44 -11.90 -13.55
CA ARG A 141 20.28 -12.73 -13.21
C ARG A 141 20.59 -13.93 -12.32
N GLN A 142 21.86 -14.22 -12.08
CA GLN A 142 22.32 -15.28 -11.17
C GLN A 142 22.75 -14.70 -9.81
N VAL A 143 22.50 -13.41 -9.58
CA VAL A 143 22.81 -12.76 -8.30
C VAL A 143 22.13 -13.48 -7.12
N GLU A 144 22.92 -13.78 -6.11
CA GLU A 144 22.44 -14.45 -4.91
C GLU A 144 21.61 -13.49 -4.03
N THR A 145 20.65 -14.05 -3.27
CA THR A 145 19.81 -13.25 -2.35
C THR A 145 20.67 -12.45 -1.37
N SER A 146 21.78 -13.02 -0.90
CA SER A 146 22.74 -12.34 0.00
C SER A 146 23.35 -11.06 -0.59
N GLU A 147 23.52 -10.98 -1.91
CA GLU A 147 23.98 -9.79 -2.60
C GLU A 147 22.85 -8.75 -2.73
N LEU A 148 21.63 -9.19 -3.04
CA LEU A 148 20.45 -8.31 -3.10
C LEU A 148 20.14 -7.65 -1.74
N LEU A 149 20.44 -8.34 -0.64
CA LEU A 149 20.32 -7.80 0.72
C LEU A 149 21.26 -6.60 1.01
N LYS A 150 22.25 -6.36 0.18
CA LYS A 150 23.09 -5.16 0.28
C LYS A 150 22.34 -3.91 -0.18
N TYR A 151 21.35 -4.07 -1.06
CA TYR A 151 20.49 -3.01 -1.58
C TYR A 151 19.22 -2.89 -0.73
N VAL A 152 18.42 -3.96 -0.63
CA VAL A 152 17.22 -4.01 0.21
C VAL A 152 17.58 -4.58 1.57
N LYS A 153 17.94 -3.70 2.50
CA LYS A 153 18.49 -4.08 3.79
C LYS A 153 17.44 -4.65 4.75
N ALA A 154 16.25 -4.06 4.75
CA ALA A 154 15.16 -4.43 5.65
C ALA A 154 13.85 -3.80 5.16
N PRO A 155 12.69 -4.21 5.71
CA PRO A 155 11.43 -3.51 5.50
C PRO A 155 11.51 -2.03 5.86
N ASP A 156 10.74 -1.21 5.14
CA ASP A 156 10.60 0.23 5.37
C ASP A 156 9.13 0.53 5.68
N PHE A 157 8.81 0.66 6.97
CA PHE A 157 7.44 0.83 7.44
C PHE A 157 6.94 2.27 7.28
N PRO A 158 5.63 2.50 7.04
CA PRO A 158 5.06 3.82 6.75
C PRO A 158 5.39 4.89 7.79
N THR A 159 5.34 4.55 9.08
CA THR A 159 5.59 5.46 10.20
C THR A 159 6.97 5.27 10.84
N GLY A 160 7.84 4.51 10.20
CA GLY A 160 9.17 4.21 10.72
C GLY A 160 9.15 3.16 11.83
N GLY A 161 10.04 3.33 12.82
CA GLY A 161 10.24 2.39 13.90
C GLY A 161 11.64 1.78 13.88
N ILE A 162 11.91 0.90 14.82
CA ILE A 162 13.20 0.22 14.97
C ILE A 162 12.97 -1.28 14.81
N ILE A 163 13.62 -1.90 13.82
CA ILE A 163 13.67 -3.35 13.71
C ILE A 163 14.64 -3.88 14.77
N TYR A 164 14.14 -4.74 15.64
CA TYR A 164 14.90 -5.30 16.75
C TYR A 164 15.42 -6.70 16.40
N GLY A 165 16.69 -6.75 16.05
CA GLY A 165 17.36 -7.96 15.57
C GLY A 165 17.21 -8.15 14.04
N TYR A 166 18.30 -8.51 13.38
CA TYR A 166 18.35 -8.65 11.92
C TYR A 166 18.10 -10.09 11.44
N GLU A 167 18.26 -11.06 12.32
CA GLU A 167 18.13 -12.50 11.98
C GLU A 167 16.77 -12.82 11.33
N GLY A 168 15.68 -12.30 11.90
CA GLY A 168 14.35 -12.54 11.35
C GLY A 168 14.12 -11.91 9.97
N VAL A 169 14.76 -10.78 9.66
CA VAL A 169 14.74 -10.16 8.32
C VAL A 169 15.46 -11.04 7.33
N ARG A 170 16.67 -11.47 7.66
CA ARG A 170 17.49 -12.34 6.85
C ARG A 170 16.78 -13.67 6.56
N GLU A 171 16.25 -14.32 7.59
CA GLU A 171 15.48 -15.56 7.45
C GLU A 171 14.27 -15.37 6.53
N ALA A 172 13.53 -14.25 6.69
CA ALA A 172 12.38 -13.94 5.84
C ALA A 172 12.76 -13.82 4.37
N TYR A 173 13.87 -13.17 4.06
CA TYR A 173 14.31 -12.95 2.69
C TYR A 173 14.95 -14.20 2.05
N GLU A 174 15.64 -15.01 2.83
CA GLU A 174 16.28 -16.24 2.35
C GLU A 174 15.27 -17.39 2.17
N THR A 175 14.29 -17.51 3.07
CA THR A 175 13.38 -18.67 3.12
C THR A 175 11.93 -18.33 2.78
N GLY A 176 11.57 -17.05 2.69
CA GLY A 176 10.19 -16.60 2.57
C GLY A 176 9.42 -16.61 3.89
N ARG A 177 10.05 -16.97 5.01
CA ARG A 177 9.45 -16.99 6.34
C ARG A 177 10.44 -16.47 7.37
N GLY A 178 10.01 -15.53 8.21
CA GLY A 178 10.83 -15.00 9.29
C GLY A 178 10.00 -14.17 10.25
N ARG A 179 10.50 -13.96 11.45
CA ARG A 179 9.85 -13.13 12.46
C ARG A 179 10.58 -11.80 12.58
N ILE A 180 9.96 -10.74 12.05
CA ILE A 180 10.48 -9.38 12.16
C ILE A 180 9.83 -8.72 13.37
N VAL A 181 10.65 -8.30 14.33
CA VAL A 181 10.21 -7.62 15.54
C VAL A 181 10.45 -6.13 15.36
N MET A 182 9.37 -5.34 15.41
CA MET A 182 9.44 -3.88 15.31
C MET A 182 9.09 -3.25 16.65
N ARG A 183 9.81 -2.20 17.02
CA ARG A 183 9.53 -1.35 18.19
C ARG A 183 9.33 0.07 17.76
N ALA A 184 8.38 0.75 18.38
CA ALA A 184 8.19 2.18 18.20
C ALA A 184 9.38 2.96 18.78
N LYS A 185 9.73 4.06 18.10
CA LYS A 185 10.52 5.12 18.71
C LYS A 185 9.54 6.11 19.31
N THR A 186 9.50 6.23 20.62
CA THR A 186 8.57 7.10 21.33
C THR A 186 9.30 8.29 21.94
N GLU A 187 8.63 9.45 21.95
CA GLU A 187 9.07 10.66 22.62
C GLU A 187 7.90 11.16 23.46
N ILE A 188 8.20 11.67 24.68
CA ILE A 188 7.19 12.23 25.56
C ILE A 188 7.13 13.74 25.32
N GLU A 189 6.00 14.22 24.90
CA GLU A 189 5.75 15.66 24.76
C GLU A 189 4.90 16.19 25.91
N HIS A 190 5.30 17.36 26.45
CA HIS A 190 4.51 18.07 27.43
C HIS A 190 3.66 19.13 26.72
N THR A 191 2.35 18.99 26.79
CA THR A 191 1.42 19.99 26.24
C THR A 191 1.41 21.25 27.09
N SER A 192 1.01 22.37 26.49
CA SER A 192 0.83 23.65 27.20
C SER A 192 -0.21 23.60 28.32
N THR A 193 -1.05 22.57 28.35
CA THR A 193 -2.06 22.31 29.37
C THR A 193 -1.56 21.40 30.49
N GLY A 194 -0.28 21.02 30.50
CA GLY A 194 0.34 20.18 31.53
C GLY A 194 0.01 18.69 31.40
N ARG A 195 -0.47 18.23 30.23
CA ARG A 195 -0.64 16.80 29.93
C ARG A 195 0.58 16.27 29.20
N GLU A 196 0.90 15.01 29.46
CA GLU A 196 1.91 14.27 28.71
C GLU A 196 1.23 13.49 27.59
N CYS A 197 1.85 13.54 26.39
CA CYS A 197 1.45 12.75 25.22
C CYS A 197 2.66 11.93 24.74
N ILE A 198 2.42 10.75 24.18
CA ILE A 198 3.46 9.86 23.61
C ILE A 198 3.26 9.81 22.10
#